data_9668459f8a8c259ca51193f835a4a15d
#
_entry.id   9668459f8a8c259ca51193f835a4a15d
#
_cell.length_a   1.000
_cell.length_b   1.000
_cell.length_c   1.000
_cell.angle_alpha   90.00
_cell.angle_beta   90.00
_cell.angle_gamma   90.00
#
_symmetry.space_group_name_H-M   'P 1'
#
loop_
_entity.id
_entity.type
_entity.pdbx_description
1 polymer ?
#
loop_
_entity_poly.entity_id
_entity_poly.type
_entity_poly.pdbx_seq_one_letter_code
_entity_poly.pdbx_strand_id
1 'polypeptide(L)'
;KWKKAMDVLLAAGRIVIALDGLKKERCWELVSQLMKSSAPPRTFKIHDLWDREGPQVVRELVRAGAPWVWADLKLKDIPVTVGHRARAVRDAGATMLTVHASGGVEMMQSAVENGPPWILAVTALTSLSEEEVHLLHGQPVKAAVLYQARLAKLAGVRGIVCSPQEVAVLAERPELKGLEFFTPGIRPAGQDAADQKRVDTPASAIKAGATHLVIGRSITEALDPVAAFDAIVAEIAQATD
;
A
#
# COMPACT_ATOMS: atom_id res chain seq x y z
N LYS A 1 9.98 -27.05 -11.19
CA LYS A 1 9.75 -26.89 -9.73
C LYS A 1 10.31 -25.56 -9.21
N TRP A 2 11.56 -25.18 -9.54
CA TRP A 2 12.18 -23.92 -9.08
C TRP A 2 11.44 -22.66 -9.56
N LYS A 3 11.04 -22.57 -10.85
CA LYS A 3 10.26 -21.44 -11.38
C LYS A 3 8.98 -21.25 -10.57
N LYS A 4 8.17 -22.29 -10.40
CA LYS A 4 6.92 -22.21 -9.65
C LYS A 4 7.10 -21.76 -8.19
N ALA A 5 8.16 -22.21 -7.51
CA ALA A 5 8.46 -21.75 -6.15
C ALA A 5 8.88 -20.28 -6.11
N MET A 6 9.63 -19.81 -7.12
CA MET A 6 10.01 -18.40 -7.24
C MET A 6 8.78 -17.53 -7.52
N ASP A 7 7.89 -17.96 -8.41
CA ASP A 7 6.65 -17.22 -8.75
C ASP A 7 5.74 -17.05 -7.52
N VAL A 8 5.64 -18.09 -6.67
CA VAL A 8 4.88 -18.04 -5.41
C VAL A 8 5.51 -17.05 -4.42
N LEU A 9 6.83 -17.03 -4.27
CA LEU A 9 7.53 -16.08 -3.39
C LEU A 9 7.39 -14.63 -3.89
N LEU A 10 7.47 -14.42 -5.20
CA LEU A 10 7.26 -13.12 -5.83
C LEU A 10 5.81 -12.64 -5.63
N ALA A 11 4.84 -13.53 -5.82
CA ALA A 11 3.42 -13.24 -5.59
C ALA A 11 3.14 -12.84 -4.14
N ALA A 12 3.67 -13.60 -3.18
CA ALA A 12 3.54 -13.29 -1.75
C ALA A 12 4.14 -11.92 -1.40
N GLY A 13 5.30 -11.59 -1.98
CA GLY A 13 5.96 -10.29 -1.80
C GLY A 13 5.18 -9.10 -2.32
N ARG A 14 4.21 -9.32 -3.21
CA ARG A 14 3.31 -8.27 -3.74
C ARG A 14 2.12 -7.97 -2.83
N ILE A 15 1.86 -8.79 -1.81
CA ILE A 15 0.72 -8.59 -0.91
C ILE A 15 1.16 -7.77 0.30
N VAL A 16 0.45 -6.68 0.55
CA VAL A 16 0.55 -5.85 1.75
C VAL A 16 -0.64 -6.16 2.65
N ILE A 17 -0.38 -6.62 3.86
CA ILE A 17 -1.43 -6.92 4.85
C ILE A 17 -1.82 -5.63 5.58
N ALA A 18 -3.06 -5.17 5.38
CA ALA A 18 -3.59 -4.00 6.09
C ALA A 18 -4.17 -4.43 7.45
N LEU A 19 -3.59 -3.90 8.53
CA LEU A 19 -3.98 -4.18 9.92
C LEU A 19 -4.90 -3.09 10.52
N ASP A 20 -5.51 -2.27 9.65
CA ASP A 20 -6.30 -1.10 10.05
C ASP A 20 -7.53 -1.50 10.88
N GLY A 21 -7.84 -0.73 11.93
CA GLY A 21 -9.01 -0.93 12.80
C GLY A 21 -8.90 -2.10 13.78
N LEU A 22 -7.82 -2.85 13.76
CA LEU A 22 -7.63 -4.00 14.64
C LEU A 22 -7.04 -3.60 15.99
N LYS A 23 -7.36 -4.38 17.03
CA LYS A 23 -6.68 -4.27 18.32
C LYS A 23 -5.23 -4.73 18.21
N LYS A 24 -4.36 -4.18 19.03
CA LYS A 24 -2.93 -4.45 19.08
C LYS A 24 -2.63 -5.96 19.17
N GLU A 25 -3.28 -6.65 20.09
CA GLU A 25 -3.08 -8.09 20.32
C GLU A 25 -3.42 -8.90 19.06
N ARG A 26 -4.51 -8.53 18.37
CA ARG A 26 -4.92 -9.18 17.13
C ARG A 26 -3.91 -8.96 16.00
N CYS A 27 -3.30 -7.77 15.93
CA CYS A 27 -2.25 -7.50 14.96
C CYS A 27 -1.04 -8.43 15.16
N TRP A 28 -0.60 -8.63 16.41
CA TRP A 28 0.52 -9.53 16.76
C TRP A 28 0.21 -10.98 16.41
N GLU A 29 -1.00 -11.44 16.74
CA GLU A 29 -1.45 -12.80 16.39
C GLU A 29 -1.43 -13.01 14.86
N LEU A 30 -1.99 -12.07 14.09
CA LEU A 30 -2.04 -12.16 12.65
C LEU A 30 -0.64 -12.18 12.02
N VAL A 31 0.27 -11.32 12.48
CA VAL A 31 1.67 -11.35 12.03
C VAL A 31 2.26 -12.73 12.30
N SER A 32 2.16 -13.22 13.55
CA SER A 32 2.71 -14.53 13.93
C SER A 32 2.07 -15.69 13.16
N GLN A 33 0.78 -15.63 12.84
CA GLN A 33 0.09 -16.64 12.05
C GLN A 33 0.54 -16.62 10.59
N LEU A 34 0.53 -15.45 9.94
CA LEU A 34 0.86 -15.30 8.53
C LEU A 34 2.33 -15.60 8.23
N MET A 35 3.23 -15.35 9.19
CA MET A 35 4.63 -15.72 9.06
C MET A 35 4.88 -17.25 9.08
N LYS A 36 3.86 -18.07 9.36
CA LYS A 36 3.93 -19.56 9.23
C LYS A 36 3.62 -20.06 7.82
N SER A 37 3.13 -19.20 6.91
CA SER A 37 2.94 -19.58 5.50
C SER A 37 4.27 -20.03 4.89
N SER A 38 4.20 -20.93 3.92
CA SER A 38 5.38 -21.38 3.14
C SER A 38 6.00 -20.26 2.29
N ALA A 39 5.24 -19.24 1.99
CA ALA A 39 5.67 -18.01 1.32
C ALA A 39 5.08 -16.80 2.07
N PRO A 40 5.66 -16.39 3.21
CA PRO A 40 5.03 -15.39 4.09
C PRO A 40 5.01 -13.99 3.47
N PRO A 41 4.04 -13.13 3.88
CA PRO A 41 3.99 -11.75 3.45
C PRO A 41 5.22 -10.97 3.95
N ARG A 42 5.64 -9.97 3.15
CA ARG A 42 6.79 -9.12 3.53
C ARG A 42 6.36 -7.84 4.24
N THR A 43 5.18 -7.31 3.93
CA THR A 43 4.77 -5.96 4.34
C THR A 43 3.47 -5.98 5.12
N PHE A 44 3.49 -5.36 6.29
CA PHE A 44 2.32 -5.11 7.13
C PHE A 44 2.10 -3.61 7.24
N LYS A 45 0.89 -3.16 6.88
CA LYS A 45 0.50 -1.75 6.90
C LYS A 45 -0.29 -1.45 8.16
N ILE A 46 0.09 -0.38 8.86
CA ILE A 46 -0.63 0.18 9.99
C ILE A 46 -1.07 1.61 9.70
N HIS A 47 -2.20 2.03 10.26
CA HIS A 47 -2.72 3.37 10.20
C HIS A 47 -3.08 3.86 11.62
N ASP A 48 -4.32 3.69 12.04
CA ASP A 48 -4.84 4.09 13.34
C ASP A 48 -4.11 3.46 14.55
N LEU A 49 -3.47 2.32 14.34
CA LEU A 49 -2.64 1.69 15.37
C LEU A 49 -1.43 2.56 15.76
N TRP A 50 -0.85 3.32 14.80
CA TRP A 50 0.18 4.30 15.10
C TRP A 50 -0.33 5.42 16.01
N ASP A 51 -1.54 5.92 15.74
CA ASP A 51 -2.12 7.03 16.52
C ASP A 51 -2.51 6.59 17.94
N ARG A 52 -2.96 5.34 18.11
CA ARG A 52 -3.37 4.79 19.40
C ARG A 52 -2.19 4.35 20.28
N GLU A 53 -1.18 3.73 19.69
CA GLU A 53 -0.09 3.08 20.42
C GLU A 53 1.23 3.87 20.38
N GLY A 54 1.34 4.84 19.46
CA GLY A 54 2.56 5.60 19.25
C GLY A 54 3.63 4.86 18.43
N PRO A 55 4.80 5.51 18.22
CA PRO A 55 5.86 5.02 17.31
C PRO A 55 6.45 3.65 17.68
N GLN A 56 6.41 3.27 18.96
CA GLN A 56 6.95 1.99 19.45
C GLN A 56 6.27 0.77 18.83
N VAL A 57 5.03 0.92 18.34
CA VAL A 57 4.26 -0.15 17.68
C VAL A 57 5.01 -0.75 16.50
N VAL A 58 5.81 0.05 15.79
CA VAL A 58 6.61 -0.43 14.64
C VAL A 58 7.62 -1.48 15.11
N ARG A 59 8.39 -1.17 16.16
CA ARG A 59 9.39 -2.10 16.71
C ARG A 59 8.75 -3.35 17.31
N GLU A 60 7.57 -3.19 17.89
CA GLU A 60 6.82 -4.33 18.43
C GLU A 60 6.34 -5.26 17.33
N LEU A 61 5.82 -4.74 16.21
CA LEU A 61 5.46 -5.54 15.04
C LEU A 61 6.66 -6.28 14.43
N VAL A 62 7.80 -5.60 14.32
CA VAL A 62 9.04 -6.24 13.85
C VAL A 62 9.46 -7.37 14.78
N ARG A 63 9.36 -7.19 16.11
CA ARG A 63 9.63 -8.26 17.08
C ARG A 63 8.63 -9.41 16.99
N ALA A 64 7.38 -9.15 16.60
CA ALA A 64 6.38 -10.17 16.35
C ALA A 64 6.62 -10.94 15.04
N GLY A 65 7.58 -10.51 14.22
CA GLY A 65 8.00 -11.19 13.00
C GLY A 65 7.73 -10.44 11.70
N ALA A 66 7.12 -9.22 11.72
CA ALA A 66 6.88 -8.45 10.51
C ALA A 66 8.21 -8.00 9.88
N PRO A 67 8.55 -8.43 8.64
CA PRO A 67 9.81 -8.04 8.03
C PRO A 67 9.85 -6.55 7.69
N TRP A 68 8.74 -6.02 7.17
CA TRP A 68 8.58 -4.61 6.79
C TRP A 68 7.29 -4.06 7.38
N VAL A 69 7.36 -2.84 7.92
CA VAL A 69 6.19 -2.11 8.43
C VAL A 69 6.00 -0.84 7.61
N TRP A 70 4.80 -0.70 7.08
CA TRP A 70 4.34 0.50 6.39
C TRP A 70 3.48 1.35 7.32
N ALA A 71 3.98 2.53 7.71
CA ALA A 71 3.23 3.56 8.41
C ALA A 71 2.42 4.39 7.40
N ASP A 72 1.13 4.04 7.24
CA ASP A 72 0.23 4.67 6.27
C ASP A 72 -0.41 5.94 6.84
N LEU A 73 0.42 6.97 7.13
CA LEU A 73 0.02 8.17 7.86
C LEU A 73 -0.47 9.31 6.97
N LYS A 74 -0.33 9.19 5.65
CA LYS A 74 -0.82 10.15 4.65
C LYS A 74 -0.47 11.60 5.01
N LEU A 75 0.83 11.85 5.30
CA LEU A 75 1.29 13.16 5.73
C LEU A 75 1.04 14.24 4.66
N LYS A 76 0.53 15.37 5.10
CA LYS A 76 0.36 16.57 4.28
C LYS A 76 0.47 17.79 5.17
N ASP A 77 1.53 18.56 4.98
CA ASP A 77 1.85 19.79 5.72
C ASP A 77 2.94 20.55 4.96
N ILE A 78 3.44 21.63 5.49
CA ILE A 78 4.62 22.31 4.93
C ILE A 78 5.86 21.39 4.94
N PRO A 79 6.82 21.58 4.01
CA PRO A 79 7.95 20.65 3.82
C PRO A 79 8.74 20.34 5.10
N VAL A 80 9.05 21.36 5.92
CA VAL A 80 9.81 21.20 7.16
C VAL A 80 9.07 20.30 8.16
N THR A 81 7.77 20.49 8.34
CA THR A 81 6.93 19.68 9.25
C THR A 81 6.88 18.23 8.78
N VAL A 82 6.67 18.02 7.47
CA VAL A 82 6.65 16.66 6.90
C VAL A 82 8.01 15.98 7.05
N GLY A 83 9.12 16.70 6.83
CA GLY A 83 10.46 16.17 7.04
C GLY A 83 10.71 15.71 8.48
N HIS A 84 10.28 16.49 9.49
CA HIS A 84 10.39 16.08 10.89
C HIS A 84 9.55 14.84 11.21
N ARG A 85 8.31 14.77 10.73
CA ARG A 85 7.42 13.63 10.93
C ARG A 85 7.94 12.38 10.22
N ALA A 86 8.44 12.53 8.99
CA ALA A 86 9.03 11.44 8.22
C ALA A 86 10.26 10.85 8.92
N ARG A 87 11.11 11.71 9.50
CA ARG A 87 12.26 11.29 10.32
C ARG A 87 11.82 10.49 11.55
N ALA A 88 10.80 10.94 12.27
CA ALA A 88 10.26 10.20 13.42
C ALA A 88 9.76 8.79 13.02
N VAL A 89 9.13 8.66 11.84
CA VAL A 89 8.68 7.36 11.30
C VAL A 89 9.88 6.46 10.96
N ARG A 90 10.92 7.00 10.32
CA ARG A 90 12.18 6.28 10.05
C ARG A 90 12.84 5.81 11.34
N ASP A 91 12.96 6.69 12.32
CA ASP A 91 13.65 6.41 13.60
C ASP A 91 12.85 5.41 14.47
N ALA A 92 11.53 5.29 14.25
CA ALA A 92 10.71 4.21 14.79
C ALA A 92 11.02 2.84 14.17
N GLY A 93 11.69 2.79 13.00
CA GLY A 93 12.05 1.56 12.30
C GLY A 93 11.08 1.15 11.19
N ALA A 94 10.16 2.02 10.78
CA ALA A 94 9.29 1.76 9.63
C ALA A 94 10.11 1.69 8.33
N THR A 95 9.66 0.84 7.42
CA THR A 95 10.25 0.68 6.07
C THR A 95 9.59 1.59 5.05
N MET A 96 8.32 1.89 5.24
CA MET A 96 7.50 2.66 4.30
C MET A 96 6.67 3.73 5.05
N LEU A 97 6.45 4.85 4.36
CA LEU A 97 5.59 5.96 4.81
C LEU A 97 4.78 6.52 3.65
N THR A 98 3.53 6.88 3.91
CA THR A 98 2.67 7.55 2.94
C THR A 98 2.63 9.06 3.16
N VAL A 99 2.66 9.81 2.06
CA VAL A 99 2.38 11.24 1.99
C VAL A 99 1.31 11.50 0.93
N HIS A 100 0.66 12.67 0.94
CA HIS A 100 -0.25 13.06 -0.14
C HIS A 100 0.51 13.75 -1.27
N ALA A 101 0.33 13.30 -2.53
CA ALA A 101 0.91 13.94 -3.71
C ALA A 101 0.43 15.40 -3.88
N SER A 102 -0.80 15.69 -3.44
CA SER A 102 -1.36 17.05 -3.44
C SER A 102 -0.68 18.03 -2.47
N GLY A 103 0.29 17.58 -1.68
CA GLY A 103 1.16 18.43 -0.87
C GLY A 103 2.28 19.12 -1.65
N GLY A 104 2.48 18.75 -2.92
CA GLY A 104 3.50 19.34 -3.81
C GLY A 104 4.85 18.65 -3.75
N VAL A 105 5.70 19.01 -4.72
CA VAL A 105 7.01 18.36 -4.94
C VAL A 105 7.95 18.57 -3.76
N GLU A 106 8.10 19.78 -3.26
CA GLU A 106 9.02 20.11 -2.15
C GLU A 106 8.65 19.37 -0.86
N MET A 107 7.35 19.24 -0.57
CA MET A 107 6.88 18.48 0.59
C MET A 107 7.25 16.99 0.47
N MET A 108 7.02 16.41 -0.70
CA MET A 108 7.36 15.00 -0.95
C MET A 108 8.88 14.77 -0.95
N GLN A 109 9.67 15.69 -1.51
CA GLN A 109 11.14 15.63 -1.45
C GLN A 109 11.64 15.65 0.00
N SER A 110 11.08 16.52 0.85
CA SER A 110 11.41 16.56 2.27
C SER A 110 11.13 15.24 2.97
N ALA A 111 10.04 14.56 2.59
CA ALA A 111 9.75 13.21 3.09
C ALA A 111 10.78 12.18 2.59
N VAL A 112 11.18 12.24 1.31
CA VAL A 112 12.18 11.32 0.72
C VAL A 112 13.55 11.48 1.39
N GLU A 113 13.98 12.70 1.64
CA GLU A 113 15.29 12.99 2.25
C GLU A 113 15.36 12.58 3.73
N ASN A 114 14.27 12.69 4.46
CA ASN A 114 14.27 12.51 5.93
C ASN A 114 13.59 11.19 6.38
N GLY A 115 12.75 10.60 5.56
CA GLY A 115 11.88 9.47 5.93
C GLY A 115 12.53 8.09 5.79
N PRO A 116 11.71 7.05 5.92
CA PRO A 116 12.13 5.68 5.67
C PRO A 116 12.45 5.46 4.18
N PRO A 117 13.09 4.32 3.82
CA PRO A 117 13.55 4.05 2.45
C PRO A 117 12.47 4.13 1.37
N TRP A 118 11.22 3.85 1.71
CA TRP A 118 10.12 3.87 0.77
C TRP A 118 9.09 4.95 1.14
N ILE A 119 9.13 6.05 0.44
CA ILE A 119 8.06 7.06 0.48
C ILE A 119 7.07 6.74 -0.64
N LEU A 120 5.80 6.63 -0.27
CA LEU A 120 4.68 6.39 -1.19
C LEU A 120 3.78 7.62 -1.22
N ALA A 121 3.41 8.07 -2.41
CA ALA A 121 2.51 9.22 -2.56
C ALA A 121 1.09 8.76 -2.88
N VAL A 122 0.12 9.16 -2.04
CA VAL A 122 -1.30 8.96 -2.33
C VAL A 122 -1.74 10.00 -3.35
N THR A 123 -2.37 9.54 -4.41
CA THR A 123 -3.02 10.38 -5.41
C THR A 123 -4.45 10.76 -4.95
N ALA A 124 -5.47 10.70 -5.80
CA ALA A 124 -6.84 10.90 -5.36
C ALA A 124 -7.29 9.74 -4.46
N LEU A 125 -7.97 10.06 -3.35
CA LEU A 125 -8.49 9.04 -2.44
C LEU A 125 -9.53 8.17 -3.16
N THR A 126 -9.42 6.86 -3.00
CA THR A 126 -10.31 5.88 -3.66
C THR A 126 -11.77 5.93 -3.18
N SER A 127 -12.03 6.60 -2.07
CA SER A 127 -13.37 6.87 -1.54
C SER A 127 -14.09 8.02 -2.22
N LEU A 128 -13.36 8.91 -2.92
CA LEU A 128 -13.94 10.06 -3.62
C LEU A 128 -14.60 9.63 -4.94
N SER A 129 -15.77 10.21 -5.20
CA SER A 129 -16.44 10.11 -6.49
C SER A 129 -15.75 10.97 -7.55
N GLU A 130 -16.11 10.78 -8.83
CA GLU A 130 -15.62 11.60 -9.95
C GLU A 130 -15.91 13.10 -9.73
N GLU A 131 -17.12 13.42 -9.25
CA GLU A 131 -17.54 14.80 -8.97
C GLU A 131 -16.72 15.41 -7.83
N GLU A 132 -16.52 14.68 -6.73
CA GLU A 132 -15.72 15.17 -5.60
C GLU A 132 -14.27 15.43 -6.01
N VAL A 133 -13.67 14.57 -6.82
CA VAL A 133 -12.32 14.81 -7.34
C VAL A 133 -12.29 16.02 -8.25
N HIS A 134 -13.29 16.19 -9.12
CA HIS A 134 -13.38 17.36 -9.98
C HIS A 134 -13.50 18.65 -9.18
N LEU A 135 -14.33 18.68 -8.15
CA LEU A 135 -14.47 19.84 -7.26
C LEU A 135 -13.17 20.18 -6.51
N LEU A 136 -12.43 19.15 -6.06
CA LEU A 136 -11.19 19.34 -5.30
C LEU A 136 -9.99 19.71 -6.17
N HIS A 137 -9.92 19.20 -7.40
CA HIS A 137 -8.73 19.29 -8.25
C HIS A 137 -8.95 20.06 -9.55
N GLY A 138 -10.18 20.47 -9.87
CA GLY A 138 -10.52 21.20 -11.09
C GLY A 138 -10.44 20.37 -12.38
N GLN A 139 -10.32 19.04 -12.27
CA GLN A 139 -10.14 18.14 -13.42
C GLN A 139 -10.70 16.73 -13.12
N PRO A 140 -10.99 15.92 -14.18
CA PRO A 140 -11.44 14.54 -14.01
C PRO A 140 -10.43 13.66 -13.25
N VAL A 141 -10.91 12.61 -12.58
CA VAL A 141 -10.10 11.71 -11.75
C VAL A 141 -8.82 11.24 -12.46
N LYS A 142 -8.94 10.72 -13.69
CA LYS A 142 -7.79 10.20 -14.45
C LYS A 142 -6.72 11.28 -14.70
N ALA A 143 -7.13 12.52 -14.99
CA ALA A 143 -6.21 13.63 -15.21
C ALA A 143 -5.56 14.06 -13.89
N ALA A 144 -6.33 14.18 -12.81
CA ALA A 144 -5.84 14.53 -11.49
C ALA A 144 -4.82 13.51 -10.97
N VAL A 145 -5.13 12.22 -11.10
CA VAL A 145 -4.25 11.13 -10.68
C VAL A 145 -2.96 11.10 -11.50
N LEU A 146 -3.03 11.25 -12.83
CA LEU A 146 -1.84 11.32 -13.68
C LEU A 146 -0.96 12.53 -13.34
N TYR A 147 -1.56 13.70 -13.14
CA TYR A 147 -0.82 14.89 -12.74
C TYR A 147 -0.10 14.68 -11.40
N GLN A 148 -0.78 14.16 -10.39
CA GLN A 148 -0.21 13.87 -9.09
C GLN A 148 0.88 12.79 -9.15
N ALA A 149 0.71 11.76 -9.99
CA ALA A 149 1.73 10.74 -10.22
C ALA A 149 3.02 11.34 -10.83
N ARG A 150 2.90 12.30 -11.74
CA ARG A 150 4.05 13.03 -12.30
C ARG A 150 4.76 13.88 -11.24
N LEU A 151 4.02 14.58 -10.38
CA LEU A 151 4.63 15.31 -9.24
C LEU A 151 5.37 14.35 -8.30
N ALA A 152 4.77 13.20 -7.99
CA ALA A 152 5.37 12.16 -7.17
C ALA A 152 6.67 11.63 -7.79
N LYS A 153 6.68 11.39 -9.10
CA LYS A 153 7.89 10.98 -9.85
C LYS A 153 8.98 12.02 -9.78
N LEU A 154 8.65 13.30 -9.98
CA LEU A 154 9.60 14.43 -9.87
C LEU A 154 10.18 14.56 -8.46
N ALA A 155 9.41 14.28 -7.44
CA ALA A 155 9.84 14.31 -6.05
C ALA A 155 10.75 13.12 -5.66
N GLY A 156 10.87 12.10 -6.50
CA GLY A 156 11.70 10.93 -6.24
C GLY A 156 11.07 9.92 -5.28
N VAL A 157 9.74 9.92 -5.08
CA VAL A 157 9.08 8.90 -4.25
C VAL A 157 9.23 7.52 -4.91
N ARG A 158 9.21 6.47 -4.10
CA ARG A 158 9.36 5.09 -4.58
C ARG A 158 8.14 4.58 -5.33
N GLY A 159 6.96 4.98 -4.92
CA GLY A 159 5.72 4.52 -5.53
C GLY A 159 4.54 5.42 -5.22
N ILE A 160 3.41 5.08 -5.80
CA ILE A 160 2.15 5.78 -5.60
C ILE A 160 1.06 4.81 -5.14
N VAL A 161 0.10 5.35 -4.39
CA VAL A 161 -1.12 4.64 -4.00
C VAL A 161 -2.24 5.17 -4.88
N CYS A 162 -2.83 4.29 -5.69
CA CYS A 162 -3.90 4.61 -6.64
C CYS A 162 -4.91 3.45 -6.74
N SER A 163 -6.11 3.74 -7.26
CA SER A 163 -7.15 2.72 -7.39
C SER A 163 -6.82 1.70 -8.50
N PRO A 164 -7.42 0.48 -8.47
CA PRO A 164 -7.27 -0.51 -9.53
C PRO A 164 -7.65 0.02 -10.91
N GLN A 165 -8.64 0.92 -10.97
CA GLN A 165 -9.17 1.48 -12.22
C GLN A 165 -8.20 2.46 -12.90
N GLU A 166 -7.22 2.97 -12.18
CA GLU A 166 -6.24 3.96 -12.67
C GLU A 166 -4.91 3.32 -13.05
N VAL A 167 -4.60 2.17 -12.45
CA VAL A 167 -3.29 1.50 -12.61
C VAL A 167 -2.92 1.27 -14.08
N ALA A 168 -3.82 0.73 -14.90
CA ALA A 168 -3.52 0.41 -16.30
C ALA A 168 -3.05 1.65 -17.08
N VAL A 169 -3.77 2.78 -16.90
CA VAL A 169 -3.41 4.05 -17.56
C VAL A 169 -2.07 4.59 -17.06
N LEU A 170 -1.76 4.42 -15.78
CA LEU A 170 -0.51 4.92 -15.20
C LEU A 170 0.68 4.04 -15.55
N ALA A 171 0.51 2.71 -15.52
CA ALA A 171 1.57 1.74 -15.82
C ALA A 171 2.08 1.84 -17.27
N GLU A 172 1.22 2.25 -18.20
CA GLU A 172 1.58 2.47 -19.61
C GLU A 172 2.35 3.78 -19.87
N ARG A 173 2.48 4.67 -18.87
CA ARG A 173 3.13 5.98 -19.05
C ARG A 173 4.65 5.86 -18.95
N PRO A 174 5.40 6.16 -20.04
CA PRO A 174 6.86 6.05 -20.03
C PRO A 174 7.52 6.95 -18.98
N GLU A 175 6.96 8.14 -18.73
CA GLU A 175 7.46 9.08 -17.75
C GLU A 175 7.33 8.60 -16.30
N LEU A 176 6.45 7.62 -16.03
CA LEU A 176 6.26 7.02 -14.72
C LEU A 176 7.04 5.72 -14.51
N LYS A 177 7.83 5.30 -15.52
CA LYS A 177 8.65 4.09 -15.43
C LYS A 177 9.53 4.10 -14.18
N GLY A 178 9.49 2.98 -13.44
CA GLY A 178 10.24 2.80 -12.19
C GLY A 178 9.49 3.23 -10.93
N LEU A 179 8.25 3.75 -11.05
CA LEU A 179 7.35 3.85 -9.90
C LEU A 179 6.70 2.50 -9.62
N GLU A 180 6.55 2.20 -8.34
CA GLU A 180 5.74 1.08 -7.85
C GLU A 180 4.28 1.53 -7.68
N PHE A 181 3.32 0.65 -8.01
CA PHE A 181 1.88 0.93 -7.91
C PHE A 181 1.26 0.12 -6.78
N PHE A 182 0.90 0.78 -5.68
CA PHE A 182 0.24 0.20 -4.51
C PHE A 182 -1.27 0.38 -4.64
N THR A 183 -2.01 -0.71 -4.69
CA THR A 183 -3.43 -0.68 -5.06
C THR A 183 -4.28 -1.26 -3.94
N PRO A 184 -5.04 -0.41 -3.21
CA PRO A 184 -6.06 -0.84 -2.27
C PRO A 184 -7.36 -1.20 -2.99
N GLY A 185 -8.36 -1.69 -2.24
CA GLY A 185 -9.66 -2.06 -2.80
C GLY A 185 -9.64 -3.41 -3.52
N ILE A 186 -8.71 -4.28 -3.15
CA ILE A 186 -8.59 -5.61 -3.73
C ILE A 186 -9.46 -6.61 -2.95
N ARG A 187 -10.26 -7.37 -3.67
CA ARG A 187 -11.12 -8.42 -3.14
C ARG A 187 -11.06 -9.66 -4.02
N PRO A 188 -10.90 -10.86 -3.46
CA PRO A 188 -11.12 -12.10 -4.19
C PRO A 188 -12.51 -12.14 -4.81
N ALA A 189 -12.66 -12.84 -5.93
CA ALA A 189 -13.94 -12.96 -6.63
C ALA A 189 -15.06 -13.48 -5.69
N GLY A 190 -16.24 -12.85 -5.74
CA GLY A 190 -17.40 -13.23 -4.92
C GLY A 190 -17.46 -12.61 -3.52
N GLN A 191 -16.52 -11.76 -3.13
CA GLN A 191 -16.61 -11.03 -1.86
C GLN A 191 -17.21 -9.62 -2.05
N ASP A 192 -17.94 -9.13 -1.02
CA ASP A 192 -18.55 -7.81 -1.03
C ASP A 192 -17.52 -6.67 -1.09
N ALA A 193 -17.88 -5.61 -1.82
CA ALA A 193 -17.07 -4.40 -1.96
C ALA A 193 -16.94 -3.60 -0.63
N ALA A 194 -17.88 -3.79 0.30
CA ALA A 194 -18.00 -3.06 1.56
C ALA A 194 -17.94 -1.53 1.36
N ASP A 195 -17.01 -0.84 2.01
CA ASP A 195 -16.80 0.60 1.96
C ASP A 195 -15.98 1.08 0.75
N GLN A 196 -15.46 0.18 -0.09
CA GLN A 196 -14.66 0.52 -1.27
C GLN A 196 -15.54 0.69 -2.51
N LYS A 197 -15.52 1.89 -3.11
CA LYS A 197 -16.28 2.20 -4.34
C LYS A 197 -15.61 1.68 -5.61
N ARG A 198 -14.31 1.37 -5.56
CA ARG A 198 -13.46 0.98 -6.71
C ARG A 198 -12.68 -0.28 -6.36
N VAL A 199 -13.28 -1.43 -6.62
CA VAL A 199 -12.74 -2.75 -6.29
C VAL A 199 -12.31 -3.51 -7.54
N ASP A 200 -11.35 -4.43 -7.38
CA ASP A 200 -10.91 -5.37 -8.40
C ASP A 200 -10.39 -6.66 -7.75
N THR A 201 -10.21 -7.71 -8.57
CA THR A 201 -9.62 -8.97 -8.11
C THR A 201 -8.08 -8.88 -8.07
N PRO A 202 -7.40 -9.71 -7.25
CA PRO A 202 -5.95 -9.79 -7.24
C PRO A 202 -5.34 -10.01 -8.62
N ALA A 203 -5.84 -10.99 -9.37
CA ALA A 203 -5.35 -11.30 -10.71
C ALA A 203 -5.53 -10.15 -11.70
N SER A 204 -6.71 -9.51 -11.71
CA SER A 204 -6.99 -8.39 -12.60
C SER A 204 -6.11 -7.18 -12.31
N ALA A 205 -5.95 -6.80 -11.05
CA ALA A 205 -5.11 -5.67 -10.66
C ALA A 205 -3.63 -5.88 -11.04
N ILE A 206 -3.09 -7.10 -10.86
CA ILE A 206 -1.72 -7.44 -11.29
C ILE A 206 -1.58 -7.35 -12.81
N LYS A 207 -2.54 -7.89 -13.58
CA LYS A 207 -2.55 -7.78 -15.04
C LYS A 207 -2.64 -6.33 -15.53
N ALA A 208 -3.35 -5.48 -14.79
CA ALA A 208 -3.43 -4.05 -15.07
C ALA A 208 -2.11 -3.29 -14.76
N GLY A 209 -1.13 -3.92 -14.09
CA GLY A 209 0.18 -3.34 -13.80
C GLY A 209 0.41 -2.96 -12.33
N ALA A 210 -0.50 -3.32 -11.40
CA ALA A 210 -0.25 -3.13 -9.97
C ALA A 210 0.99 -3.93 -9.55
N THR A 211 1.90 -3.30 -8.81
CA THR A 211 3.09 -3.97 -8.27
C THR A 211 2.82 -4.56 -6.90
N HIS A 212 1.97 -3.90 -6.12
CA HIS A 212 1.59 -4.32 -4.77
C HIS A 212 0.08 -4.18 -4.55
N LEU A 213 -0.50 -5.15 -3.88
CA LEU A 213 -1.93 -5.20 -3.54
C LEU A 213 -2.12 -5.01 -2.04
N VAL A 214 -2.89 -4.00 -1.64
CA VAL A 214 -3.18 -3.73 -0.23
C VAL A 214 -4.48 -4.44 0.15
N ILE A 215 -4.38 -5.48 0.98
CA ILE A 215 -5.48 -6.37 1.34
C ILE A 215 -5.64 -6.41 2.86
N GLY A 216 -6.83 -6.12 3.34
CA GLY A 216 -7.20 -6.14 4.76
C GLY A 216 -8.19 -7.26 5.07
N ARG A 217 -9.46 -6.92 5.28
CA ARG A 217 -10.54 -7.79 5.78
C ARG A 217 -10.64 -9.14 5.11
N SER A 218 -10.41 -9.25 3.81
CA SER A 218 -10.40 -10.53 3.08
C SER A 218 -9.40 -11.55 3.65
N ILE A 219 -8.37 -11.08 4.36
CA ILE A 219 -7.37 -11.92 5.05
C ILE A 219 -7.58 -11.83 6.56
N THR A 220 -7.66 -10.62 7.12
CA THR A 220 -7.62 -10.39 8.58
C THR A 220 -8.86 -10.87 9.33
N GLU A 221 -10.01 -10.93 8.64
CA GLU A 221 -11.30 -11.41 9.18
C GLU A 221 -11.68 -12.82 8.67
N ALA A 222 -10.81 -13.45 7.87
CA ALA A 222 -11.03 -14.82 7.43
C ALA A 222 -10.98 -15.80 8.61
N LEU A 223 -11.76 -16.90 8.53
CA LEU A 223 -11.71 -17.97 9.53
C LEU A 223 -10.31 -18.58 9.66
N ASP A 224 -9.62 -18.71 8.54
CA ASP A 224 -8.21 -19.08 8.45
C ASP A 224 -7.46 -18.01 7.63
N PRO A 225 -6.80 -17.04 8.28
CA PRO A 225 -6.06 -16.00 7.59
C PRO A 225 -4.90 -16.50 6.74
N VAL A 226 -4.26 -17.61 7.14
CA VAL A 226 -3.14 -18.19 6.37
C VAL A 226 -3.67 -18.81 5.09
N ALA A 227 -4.72 -19.63 5.17
CA ALA A 227 -5.34 -20.22 3.98
C ALA A 227 -5.88 -19.15 3.01
N ALA A 228 -6.51 -18.07 3.54
CA ALA A 228 -6.98 -16.96 2.72
C ALA A 228 -5.84 -16.24 2.03
N PHE A 229 -4.73 -15.99 2.71
CA PHE A 229 -3.52 -15.39 2.15
C PHE A 229 -2.90 -16.30 1.06
N ASP A 230 -2.72 -17.59 1.35
CA ASP A 230 -2.13 -18.56 0.42
C ASP A 230 -2.97 -18.72 -0.86
N ALA A 231 -4.31 -18.65 -0.75
CA ALA A 231 -5.20 -18.68 -1.91
C ALA A 231 -4.98 -17.45 -2.82
N ILE A 232 -4.82 -16.26 -2.24
CA ILE A 232 -4.54 -15.03 -2.99
C ILE A 232 -3.15 -15.08 -3.63
N VAL A 233 -2.15 -15.61 -2.92
CA VAL A 233 -0.80 -15.83 -3.48
C VAL A 233 -0.86 -16.75 -4.71
N ALA A 234 -1.63 -17.83 -4.62
CA ALA A 234 -1.81 -18.76 -5.75
C ALA A 234 -2.50 -18.10 -6.94
N GLU A 235 -3.52 -17.26 -6.71
CA GLU A 235 -4.21 -16.50 -7.76
C GLU A 235 -3.25 -15.53 -8.48
N ILE A 236 -2.44 -14.79 -7.73
CA ILE A 236 -1.46 -13.85 -8.30
C ILE A 236 -0.38 -14.59 -9.08
N ALA A 237 0.15 -15.71 -8.55
CA ALA A 237 1.17 -16.49 -9.23
C ALA A 237 0.69 -17.03 -10.59
N GLN A 238 -0.58 -17.46 -10.68
CA GLN A 238 -1.20 -17.91 -11.92
C GLN A 238 -1.44 -16.76 -12.92
N ALA A 239 -1.65 -15.54 -12.43
CA ALA A 239 -1.90 -14.37 -13.29
C ALA A 239 -0.62 -13.81 -13.93
N THR A 240 0.55 -14.19 -13.42
CA THR A 240 1.87 -13.70 -13.86
C THR A 240 2.57 -14.68 -14.83
N ASP A 241 2.04 -15.88 -15.03
CA ASP A 241 2.46 -16.85 -16.06
C ASP A 241 1.94 -16.44 -17.45
#